data_7aef44ce3e1a4aee040ebd28a6e2eaf2
#
_entry.id   7aef44ce3e1a4aee040ebd28a6e2eaf2
#
_cell.length_a   1.000
_cell.length_b   1.000
_cell.length_c   1.000
_cell.angle_alpha   90.00
_cell.angle_beta   90.00
_cell.angle_gamma   90.00
#
_symmetry.space_group_name_H-M   'P 1'
#
loop_
_entity.id
_entity.type
_entity.pdbx_description
1 polymer ?
#
loop_
_entity_poly.entity_id
_entity_poly.type
_entity_poly.pdbx_seq_one_letter_code
_entity_poly.pdbx_strand_id
1 'polypeptide(L)'
;MNDASDNHGDQEKSVSTYSVDIETLQQAALAGDPQALFQLAINYEQGRGVAENQQEAFYCYHQAAELGHVTAQLNLGWAYSNGIGVPQDNDKAFYWYQKAARQGHPTAQFDLGFCYINGLGVEKDEQQAISWYTKAAEQGHAVAQLNLGWIYANSNSQRNWEQAVYWYGQAAEQGDPRAQYNLAWCYGNGSGTPKNPEKAAYWYEEAAQQNHATAQYNLGGAMKTDSAFSPTWTRRWSGTTNQPCKGKSRPNIPWAGATATDTAWR
;
A
#
# COMPACT_ATOMS: atom_id res chain seq x y z
N MET A 1 -44.96 32.92 -43.44
CA MET A 1 -43.83 32.68 -44.34
C MET A 1 -42.63 32.64 -43.45
N ASN A 2 -42.31 31.45 -43.00
CA ASN A 2 -41.20 30.58 -43.41
C ASN A 2 -39.86 31.16 -42.94
N ASP A 3 -39.02 30.53 -42.22
CA ASP A 3 -38.63 29.14 -42.22
C ASP A 3 -37.98 28.77 -40.90
N ALA A 4 -38.32 27.62 -40.42
CA ALA A 4 -37.54 26.86 -39.44
C ALA A 4 -36.48 26.04 -40.22
N SER A 5 -35.24 26.15 -39.86
CA SER A 5 -34.25 25.13 -40.29
C SER A 5 -33.37 24.76 -39.09
N ASP A 6 -33.61 23.59 -38.65
CA ASP A 6 -32.75 22.58 -38.10
C ASP A 6 -31.30 22.97 -37.83
N ASN A 7 -30.93 22.90 -36.55
CA ASN A 7 -29.55 22.59 -36.14
C ASN A 7 -29.58 21.43 -35.13
N HIS A 8 -29.87 20.23 -35.65
CA HIS A 8 -29.61 18.95 -35.00
C HIS A 8 -28.37 18.40 -35.67
N GLY A 9 -27.25 18.48 -35.00
CA GLY A 9 -26.05 17.80 -35.51
C GLY A 9 -24.74 18.34 -34.99
N ASP A 10 -24.46 18.29 -33.69
CA ASP A 10 -23.05 18.39 -33.20
C ASP A 10 -22.92 18.00 -31.70
N GLN A 11 -23.60 16.96 -31.23
CA GLN A 11 -23.38 16.43 -29.88
C GLN A 11 -22.99 14.93 -29.84
N GLU A 12 -22.53 14.35 -30.91
CA GLU A 12 -22.08 12.94 -30.95
C GLU A 12 -20.61 12.74 -31.35
N LYS A 13 -19.69 13.64 -30.99
CA LYS A 13 -18.27 13.47 -31.31
C LYS A 13 -17.31 13.81 -30.16
N SER A 14 -17.61 13.38 -28.93
CA SER A 14 -16.64 13.57 -27.85
C SER A 14 -16.51 12.42 -26.85
N VAL A 15 -16.90 11.20 -27.22
CA VAL A 15 -16.66 9.98 -26.41
C VAL A 15 -16.05 8.89 -27.28
N SER A 16 -14.93 9.16 -27.92
CA SER A 16 -14.17 8.14 -28.65
C SER A 16 -12.68 8.45 -28.65
N THR A 17 -12.08 8.40 -27.47
CA THR A 17 -10.62 8.33 -27.37
C THR A 17 -10.28 7.39 -26.22
N TYR A 18 -9.70 6.22 -26.56
CA TYR A 18 -9.20 5.13 -25.71
C TYR A 18 -10.15 3.96 -25.36
N SER A 19 -11.10 3.57 -26.17
CA SER A 19 -11.49 2.17 -26.22
C SER A 19 -10.69 1.51 -27.34
N VAL A 20 -9.58 0.87 -27.03
CA VAL A 20 -9.05 -0.16 -27.93
C VAL A 20 -10.23 -1.09 -28.15
N ASP A 21 -10.65 -1.23 -29.41
CA ASP A 21 -11.76 -2.09 -29.76
C ASP A 21 -11.49 -3.49 -29.17
N ILE A 22 -12.45 -4.02 -28.42
CA ILE A 22 -12.29 -5.29 -27.72
C ILE A 22 -11.91 -6.41 -28.69
N GLU A 23 -12.38 -6.35 -29.94
CA GLU A 23 -12.04 -7.31 -30.99
C GLU A 23 -10.56 -7.23 -31.35
N THR A 24 -10.01 -6.02 -31.50
CA THR A 24 -8.57 -5.81 -31.75
C THR A 24 -7.73 -6.31 -30.59
N LEU A 25 -8.16 -6.06 -29.34
CA LEU A 25 -7.50 -6.54 -28.15
C LEU A 25 -7.51 -8.08 -28.08
N GLN A 26 -8.64 -8.71 -28.38
CA GLN A 26 -8.76 -10.17 -28.44
C GLN A 26 -7.87 -10.79 -29.53
N GLN A 27 -7.78 -10.17 -30.71
CA GLN A 27 -6.88 -10.61 -31.77
C GLN A 27 -5.42 -10.56 -31.35
N ALA A 28 -4.99 -9.47 -30.71
CA ALA A 28 -3.63 -9.34 -30.19
C ALA A 28 -3.34 -10.35 -29.06
N ALA A 29 -4.30 -10.59 -28.18
CA ALA A 29 -4.20 -11.60 -27.13
C ALA A 29 -4.08 -13.02 -27.72
N LEU A 30 -4.85 -13.34 -28.75
CA LEU A 30 -4.76 -14.62 -29.48
C LEU A 30 -3.40 -14.79 -30.19
N ALA A 31 -2.79 -13.68 -30.62
CA ALA A 31 -1.44 -13.67 -31.19
C ALA A 31 -0.33 -13.83 -30.13
N GLY A 32 -0.69 -13.88 -28.84
CA GLY A 32 0.23 -14.08 -27.74
C GLY A 32 0.92 -12.79 -27.25
N ASP A 33 0.33 -11.61 -27.49
CA ASP A 33 0.83 -10.35 -26.92
C ASP A 33 0.54 -10.31 -25.41
N PRO A 34 1.57 -10.30 -24.54
CA PRO A 34 1.37 -10.31 -23.10
C PRO A 34 0.70 -9.05 -22.56
N GLN A 35 0.89 -7.90 -23.22
CA GLN A 35 0.23 -6.66 -22.85
C GLN A 35 -1.26 -6.70 -23.19
N ALA A 36 -1.62 -7.25 -24.35
CA ALA A 36 -3.01 -7.43 -24.74
C ALA A 36 -3.75 -8.42 -23.83
N LEU A 37 -3.11 -9.53 -23.48
CA LEU A 37 -3.63 -10.49 -22.50
C LEU A 37 -3.86 -9.85 -21.13
N PHE A 38 -2.90 -9.07 -20.64
CA PHE A 38 -3.04 -8.35 -19.39
C PHE A 38 -4.20 -7.35 -19.42
N GLN A 39 -4.34 -6.58 -20.49
CA GLN A 39 -5.44 -5.62 -20.62
C GLN A 39 -6.81 -6.32 -20.76
N LEU A 40 -6.86 -7.45 -21.47
CA LEU A 40 -8.07 -8.27 -21.59
C LEU A 40 -8.48 -8.85 -20.22
N ALA A 41 -7.52 -9.27 -19.42
CA ALA A 41 -7.76 -9.71 -18.05
C ALA A 41 -8.45 -8.62 -17.20
N ILE A 42 -7.94 -7.37 -17.27
CA ILE A 42 -8.56 -6.21 -16.59
C ILE A 42 -9.99 -5.98 -17.11
N ASN A 43 -10.20 -6.11 -18.41
CA ASN A 43 -11.53 -5.91 -19.00
C ASN A 43 -12.54 -6.96 -18.49
N TYR A 44 -12.15 -8.24 -18.40
CA TYR A 44 -12.97 -9.28 -17.79
C TYR A 44 -13.22 -9.08 -16.31
N GLU A 45 -12.22 -8.61 -15.57
CA GLU A 45 -12.34 -8.34 -14.13
C GLU A 45 -13.32 -7.20 -13.84
N GLN A 46 -13.36 -6.19 -14.71
CA GLN A 46 -14.15 -4.96 -14.51
C GLN A 46 -15.42 -4.89 -15.35
N GLY A 47 -15.67 -5.88 -16.21
CA GLY A 47 -16.81 -5.87 -17.13
C GLY A 47 -16.72 -4.77 -18.20
N ARG A 48 -15.51 -4.39 -18.64
CA ARG A 48 -15.29 -3.31 -19.61
C ARG A 48 -15.32 -3.84 -21.04
N GLY A 49 -16.41 -3.61 -21.76
CA GLY A 49 -16.60 -4.11 -23.13
C GLY A 49 -16.84 -5.62 -23.24
N VAL A 50 -16.76 -6.34 -22.15
CA VAL A 50 -17.09 -7.77 -21.98
C VAL A 50 -17.87 -7.96 -20.69
N ALA A 51 -18.60 -9.08 -20.54
CA ALA A 51 -19.21 -9.42 -19.27
C ALA A 51 -18.13 -9.69 -18.22
N GLU A 52 -18.35 -9.21 -16.98
CA GLU A 52 -17.46 -9.50 -15.86
C GLU A 52 -17.34 -11.01 -15.66
N ASN A 53 -16.10 -11.51 -15.62
CA ASN A 53 -15.80 -12.92 -15.46
C ASN A 53 -14.42 -13.13 -14.81
N GLN A 54 -14.41 -13.45 -13.53
CA GLN A 54 -13.18 -13.64 -12.76
C GLN A 54 -12.34 -14.84 -13.24
N GLN A 55 -12.97 -15.86 -13.80
CA GLN A 55 -12.27 -17.03 -14.35
C GLN A 55 -11.54 -16.69 -15.63
N GLU A 56 -12.18 -15.95 -16.54
CA GLU A 56 -11.54 -15.48 -17.77
C GLU A 56 -10.42 -14.45 -17.46
N ALA A 57 -10.65 -13.55 -16.49
CA ALA A 57 -9.62 -12.63 -16.02
C ALA A 57 -8.39 -13.40 -15.51
N PHE A 58 -8.61 -14.40 -14.64
CA PHE A 58 -7.54 -15.26 -14.13
C PHE A 58 -6.80 -15.97 -15.28
N TYR A 59 -7.51 -16.54 -16.23
CA TYR A 59 -6.89 -17.23 -17.37
C TYR A 59 -6.02 -16.30 -18.21
N CYS A 60 -6.50 -15.11 -18.53
CA CYS A 60 -5.74 -14.10 -19.27
C CYS A 60 -4.51 -13.61 -18.47
N TYR A 61 -4.65 -13.36 -17.15
CA TYR A 61 -3.51 -13.05 -16.30
C TYR A 61 -2.48 -14.18 -16.31
N HIS A 62 -2.94 -15.43 -16.24
CA HIS A 62 -2.02 -16.58 -16.26
C HIS A 62 -1.20 -16.65 -17.54
N GLN A 63 -1.84 -16.50 -18.71
CA GLN A 63 -1.13 -16.48 -19.98
C GLN A 63 -0.15 -15.32 -20.09
N ALA A 64 -0.56 -14.09 -19.70
CA ALA A 64 0.33 -12.93 -19.68
C ALA A 64 1.53 -13.14 -18.74
N ALA A 65 1.31 -13.73 -17.57
CA ALA A 65 2.33 -14.01 -16.57
C ALA A 65 3.34 -15.05 -17.05
N GLU A 66 2.89 -16.11 -17.73
CA GLU A 66 3.77 -17.12 -18.35
C GLU A 66 4.66 -16.50 -19.44
N LEU A 67 4.14 -15.52 -20.19
CA LEU A 67 4.89 -14.74 -21.18
C LEU A 67 5.79 -13.66 -20.54
N GLY A 68 5.86 -13.60 -19.22
CA GLY A 68 6.78 -12.73 -18.49
C GLY A 68 6.22 -11.35 -18.13
N HIS A 69 4.94 -11.06 -18.36
CA HIS A 69 4.36 -9.78 -18.01
C HIS A 69 4.35 -9.57 -16.49
N VAL A 70 5.15 -8.61 -16.01
CA VAL A 70 5.48 -8.45 -14.58
C VAL A 70 4.25 -8.20 -13.72
N THR A 71 3.39 -7.26 -14.14
CA THR A 71 2.16 -6.93 -13.39
C THR A 71 1.16 -8.09 -13.41
N ALA A 72 1.09 -8.86 -14.50
CA ALA A 72 0.26 -10.07 -14.53
C ALA A 72 0.76 -11.14 -13.56
N GLN A 73 2.07 -11.30 -13.41
CA GLN A 73 2.66 -12.20 -12.40
C GLN A 73 2.28 -11.75 -10.97
N LEU A 74 2.33 -10.45 -10.68
CA LEU A 74 1.88 -9.90 -9.40
C LEU A 74 0.38 -10.22 -9.17
N ASN A 75 -0.47 -9.91 -10.14
CA ASN A 75 -1.92 -10.12 -10.03
C ASN A 75 -2.27 -11.61 -9.89
N LEU A 76 -1.54 -12.48 -10.57
CA LEU A 76 -1.72 -13.92 -10.44
C LEU A 76 -1.30 -14.42 -9.05
N GLY A 77 -0.20 -13.90 -8.50
CA GLY A 77 0.19 -14.13 -7.10
C GLY A 77 -0.93 -13.72 -6.13
N TRP A 78 -1.50 -12.55 -6.34
CA TRP A 78 -2.61 -12.03 -5.54
C TRP A 78 -3.89 -12.90 -5.70
N ALA A 79 -4.21 -13.33 -6.92
CA ALA A 79 -5.34 -14.20 -7.18
C ALA A 79 -5.22 -15.54 -6.43
N TYR A 80 -4.04 -16.18 -6.46
CA TYR A 80 -3.79 -17.38 -5.68
C TYR A 80 -3.79 -17.13 -4.16
N SER A 81 -3.25 -16.00 -3.70
CA SER A 81 -3.22 -15.67 -2.28
C SER A 81 -4.62 -15.47 -1.69
N ASN A 82 -5.57 -14.98 -2.48
CA ASN A 82 -6.92 -14.64 -2.03
C ASN A 82 -8.01 -15.59 -2.54
N GLY A 83 -7.68 -16.52 -3.44
CA GLY A 83 -8.66 -17.45 -4.02
C GLY A 83 -9.62 -16.77 -5.01
N ILE A 84 -9.13 -15.80 -5.81
CA ILE A 84 -9.93 -15.05 -6.77
C ILE A 84 -9.85 -15.70 -8.16
N GLY A 85 -10.97 -16.18 -8.65
CA GLY A 85 -11.04 -16.93 -9.90
C GLY A 85 -10.39 -18.33 -9.87
N VAL A 86 -9.75 -18.68 -8.75
CA VAL A 86 -9.00 -19.93 -8.53
C VAL A 86 -9.02 -20.29 -7.05
N PRO A 87 -8.90 -21.56 -6.63
CA PRO A 87 -8.71 -21.91 -5.22
C PRO A 87 -7.46 -21.28 -4.63
N GLN A 88 -7.55 -20.83 -3.38
CA GLN A 88 -6.42 -20.26 -2.65
C GLN A 88 -5.24 -21.25 -2.58
N ASP A 89 -4.04 -20.77 -2.87
CA ASP A 89 -2.80 -21.58 -2.90
C ASP A 89 -1.59 -20.67 -2.62
N ASN A 90 -1.10 -20.71 -1.39
CA ASN A 90 0.02 -19.86 -0.97
C ASN A 90 1.34 -20.24 -1.65
N ASP A 91 1.56 -21.51 -2.02
CA ASP A 91 2.78 -21.94 -2.70
C ASP A 91 2.85 -21.35 -4.11
N LYS A 92 1.72 -21.34 -4.82
CA LYS A 92 1.62 -20.69 -6.12
C LYS A 92 1.67 -19.17 -6.02
N ALA A 93 1.06 -18.57 -4.99
CA ALA A 93 1.17 -17.14 -4.74
C ALA A 93 2.64 -16.73 -4.55
N PHE A 94 3.36 -17.44 -3.67
CA PHE A 94 4.80 -17.22 -3.45
C PHE A 94 5.61 -17.33 -4.74
N TYR A 95 5.38 -18.38 -5.54
CA TYR A 95 6.06 -18.59 -6.82
C TYR A 95 5.90 -17.39 -7.78
N TRP A 96 4.67 -16.89 -7.93
CA TRP A 96 4.40 -15.77 -8.83
C TRP A 96 4.91 -14.44 -8.29
N TYR A 97 4.77 -14.18 -6.99
CA TYR A 97 5.39 -13.02 -6.35
C TYR A 97 6.91 -13.04 -6.52
N GLN A 98 7.54 -14.20 -6.39
CA GLN A 98 8.99 -14.33 -6.59
C GLN A 98 9.40 -14.00 -8.03
N LYS A 99 8.62 -14.43 -9.04
CA LYS A 99 8.90 -14.08 -10.43
C LYS A 99 8.81 -12.58 -10.68
N ALA A 100 7.75 -11.92 -10.23
CA ALA A 100 7.57 -10.48 -10.39
C ALA A 100 8.61 -9.66 -9.57
N ALA A 101 8.93 -10.10 -8.35
CA ALA A 101 9.90 -9.46 -7.48
C ALA A 101 11.33 -9.50 -8.05
N ARG A 102 11.70 -10.60 -8.68
CA ARG A 102 13.01 -10.73 -9.37
C ARG A 102 13.13 -9.81 -10.58
N GLN A 103 12.03 -9.45 -11.20
CA GLN A 103 11.97 -8.45 -12.28
C GLN A 103 11.92 -7.00 -11.74
N GLY A 104 12.02 -6.81 -10.43
CA GLY A 104 12.15 -5.51 -9.80
C GLY A 104 10.83 -4.85 -9.39
N HIS A 105 9.67 -5.50 -9.54
CA HIS A 105 8.39 -4.88 -9.20
C HIS A 105 8.26 -4.61 -7.69
N PRO A 106 8.12 -3.35 -7.24
CA PRO A 106 8.22 -2.99 -5.82
C PRO A 106 7.12 -3.63 -4.96
N THR A 107 5.89 -3.68 -5.45
CA THR A 107 4.79 -4.34 -4.72
C THR A 107 5.04 -5.85 -4.60
N ALA A 108 5.53 -6.50 -5.66
CA ALA A 108 5.84 -7.94 -5.59
C ALA A 108 7.00 -8.23 -4.64
N GLN A 109 8.00 -7.35 -4.56
CA GLN A 109 9.07 -7.45 -3.58
C GLN A 109 8.53 -7.31 -2.15
N PHE A 110 7.60 -6.39 -1.94
CA PHE A 110 6.89 -6.27 -0.67
C PHE A 110 6.10 -7.55 -0.35
N ASP A 111 5.28 -8.06 -1.26
CA ASP A 111 4.47 -9.26 -1.05
C ASP A 111 5.34 -10.51 -0.80
N LEU A 112 6.48 -10.61 -1.50
CA LEU A 112 7.45 -11.68 -1.27
C LEU A 112 8.06 -11.58 0.14
N GLY A 113 8.43 -10.38 0.59
CA GLY A 113 8.86 -10.12 1.97
C GLY A 113 7.79 -10.51 2.99
N PHE A 114 6.52 -10.21 2.67
CA PHE A 114 5.38 -10.60 3.48
C PHE A 114 5.20 -12.12 3.56
N CYS A 115 5.43 -12.84 2.47
CA CYS A 115 5.41 -14.30 2.47
C CYS A 115 6.48 -14.87 3.41
N TYR A 116 7.71 -14.36 3.35
CA TYR A 116 8.79 -14.84 4.22
C TYR A 116 8.55 -14.54 5.70
N ILE A 117 8.02 -13.36 6.07
CA ILE A 117 7.80 -13.03 7.49
C ILE A 117 6.68 -13.88 8.11
N ASN A 118 5.69 -14.27 7.29
CA ASN A 118 4.52 -15.03 7.76
C ASN A 118 4.62 -16.55 7.53
N GLY A 119 5.52 -17.00 6.66
CA GLY A 119 5.60 -18.41 6.24
C GLY A 119 4.46 -18.80 5.30
N LEU A 120 4.14 -17.94 4.31
CA LEU A 120 3.08 -18.20 3.33
C LEU A 120 3.70 -18.76 2.05
N GLY A 121 3.49 -20.06 1.80
CA GLY A 121 4.11 -20.77 0.66
C GLY A 121 5.63 -20.91 0.76
N VAL A 122 6.22 -20.63 1.91
CA VAL A 122 7.65 -20.72 2.19
C VAL A 122 7.88 -20.82 3.69
N GLU A 123 9.01 -21.38 4.11
CA GLU A 123 9.42 -21.33 5.52
C GLU A 123 9.70 -19.88 5.97
N LYS A 124 9.34 -19.57 7.23
CA LYS A 124 9.57 -18.23 7.80
C LYS A 124 11.05 -17.90 7.82
N ASP A 125 11.39 -16.73 7.28
CA ASP A 125 12.76 -16.21 7.25
C ASP A 125 12.75 -14.67 7.35
N GLU A 126 13.04 -14.15 8.55
CA GLU A 126 13.08 -12.70 8.81
C GLU A 126 14.17 -12.00 7.97
N GLN A 127 15.29 -12.66 7.72
CA GLN A 127 16.39 -12.08 6.94
C GLN A 127 16.00 -11.90 5.47
N GLN A 128 15.35 -12.90 4.89
CA GLN A 128 14.81 -12.79 3.54
C GLN A 128 13.73 -11.72 3.47
N ALA A 129 12.84 -11.66 4.46
CA ALA A 129 11.82 -10.61 4.52
C ALA A 129 12.45 -9.21 4.54
N ILE A 130 13.43 -8.96 5.41
CA ILE A 130 14.18 -7.70 5.46
C ILE A 130 14.80 -7.38 4.11
N SER A 131 15.48 -8.35 3.49
CA SER A 131 16.13 -8.15 2.18
C SER A 131 15.13 -7.71 1.11
N TRP A 132 13.96 -8.37 1.02
CA TRP A 132 12.96 -8.04 0.02
C TRP A 132 12.21 -6.75 0.34
N TYR A 133 11.88 -6.49 1.60
CA TYR A 133 11.32 -5.21 2.02
C TYR A 133 12.27 -4.05 1.74
N THR A 134 13.60 -4.22 1.93
CA THR A 134 14.59 -3.19 1.62
C THR A 134 14.55 -2.83 0.13
N LYS A 135 14.53 -3.82 -0.75
CA LYS A 135 14.42 -3.57 -2.20
C LYS A 135 13.15 -2.80 -2.58
N ALA A 136 12.01 -3.15 -1.97
CA ALA A 136 10.76 -2.41 -2.19
C ALA A 136 10.82 -0.99 -1.61
N ALA A 137 11.35 -0.84 -0.40
CA ALA A 137 11.46 0.42 0.32
C ALA A 137 12.39 1.43 -0.37
N GLU A 138 13.51 0.97 -0.92
CA GLU A 138 14.44 1.77 -1.73
C GLU A 138 13.80 2.30 -3.01
N GLN A 139 12.79 1.61 -3.53
CA GLN A 139 11.96 2.07 -4.64
C GLN A 139 10.77 2.96 -4.20
N GLY A 140 10.72 3.35 -2.93
CA GLY A 140 9.69 4.24 -2.42
C GLY A 140 8.39 3.54 -1.95
N HIS A 141 8.35 2.22 -1.83
CA HIS A 141 7.15 1.52 -1.37
C HIS A 141 6.87 1.81 0.12
N ALA A 142 5.92 2.71 0.41
CA ALA A 142 5.69 3.26 1.75
C ALA A 142 5.39 2.19 2.81
N VAL A 143 4.59 1.16 2.47
CA VAL A 143 4.25 0.09 3.42
C VAL A 143 5.48 -0.79 3.71
N ALA A 144 6.38 -1.00 2.75
CA ALA A 144 7.64 -1.71 2.98
C ALA A 144 8.56 -0.91 3.92
N GLN A 145 8.63 0.41 3.75
CA GLN A 145 9.36 1.31 4.65
C GLN A 145 8.81 1.25 6.07
N LEU A 146 7.48 1.32 6.24
CA LEU A 146 6.84 1.19 7.54
C LEU A 146 7.17 -0.16 8.20
N ASN A 147 7.09 -1.27 7.45
CA ASN A 147 7.37 -2.60 7.96
C ASN A 147 8.84 -2.79 8.34
N LEU A 148 9.77 -2.25 7.56
CA LEU A 148 11.19 -2.23 7.93
C LEU A 148 11.42 -1.45 9.22
N GLY A 149 10.84 -0.26 9.34
CA GLY A 149 10.89 0.52 10.56
C GLY A 149 10.41 -0.29 11.76
N TRP A 150 9.30 -1.02 11.61
CA TRP A 150 8.75 -1.88 12.65
C TRP A 150 9.67 -3.06 12.99
N ILE A 151 10.22 -3.74 12.00
CA ILE A 151 11.14 -4.86 12.21
C ILE A 151 12.37 -4.38 12.97
N TYR A 152 13.02 -3.30 12.51
CA TYR A 152 14.20 -2.75 13.20
C TYR A 152 13.90 -2.23 14.61
N ALA A 153 12.69 -1.78 14.89
CA ALA A 153 12.28 -1.37 16.24
C ALA A 153 12.01 -2.55 17.18
N ASN A 154 11.53 -3.69 16.69
CA ASN A 154 10.96 -4.77 17.50
C ASN A 154 11.67 -6.12 17.39
N SER A 155 12.50 -6.36 16.37
CA SER A 155 13.25 -7.63 16.22
C SER A 155 14.16 -7.88 17.42
N ASN A 156 14.21 -9.13 17.87
CA ASN A 156 15.13 -9.56 18.91
C ASN A 156 16.57 -9.66 18.40
N SER A 157 16.75 -9.99 17.13
CA SER A 157 18.04 -10.25 16.49
C SER A 157 18.59 -9.03 15.72
N GLN A 158 17.70 -8.17 15.22
CA GLN A 158 18.02 -7.05 14.29
C GLN A 158 17.65 -5.67 14.84
N ARG A 159 17.36 -5.55 16.15
CA ARG A 159 16.93 -4.27 16.74
C ARG A 159 17.94 -3.17 16.47
N ASN A 160 17.49 -2.15 15.76
CA ASN A 160 18.25 -0.97 15.41
C ASN A 160 17.33 0.24 15.30
N TRP A 161 17.28 1.04 16.36
CA TRP A 161 16.40 2.21 16.41
C TRP A 161 16.77 3.30 15.40
N GLU A 162 18.04 3.44 15.02
CA GLU A 162 18.47 4.41 14.01
C GLU A 162 17.89 4.04 12.63
N GLN A 163 17.96 2.76 12.27
CA GLN A 163 17.33 2.25 11.06
C GLN A 163 15.80 2.35 11.13
N ALA A 164 15.20 2.10 12.29
CA ALA A 164 13.76 2.27 12.48
C ALA A 164 13.33 3.72 12.23
N VAL A 165 14.04 4.69 12.80
CA VAL A 165 13.79 6.13 12.60
C VAL A 165 13.94 6.52 11.12
N TYR A 166 14.98 6.02 10.46
CA TYR A 166 15.20 6.28 9.04
C TYR A 166 14.01 5.83 8.19
N TRP A 167 13.60 4.56 8.34
CA TRP A 167 12.52 4.01 7.52
C TRP A 167 11.14 4.57 7.89
N TYR A 168 10.87 4.80 9.18
CA TYR A 168 9.65 5.53 9.58
C TYR A 168 9.63 6.94 8.99
N GLY A 169 10.79 7.63 8.94
CA GLY A 169 10.91 8.94 8.33
C GLY A 169 10.50 8.93 6.86
N GLN A 170 11.04 7.98 6.09
CA GLN A 170 10.70 7.84 4.67
C GLN A 170 9.20 7.59 4.43
N ALA A 171 8.57 6.72 5.21
CA ALA A 171 7.13 6.45 5.10
C ALA A 171 6.29 7.63 5.63
N ALA A 172 6.73 8.31 6.67
CA ALA A 172 6.04 9.47 7.25
C ALA A 172 6.01 10.67 6.28
N GLU A 173 7.10 10.91 5.56
CA GLU A 173 7.20 11.93 4.52
C GLU A 173 6.25 11.65 3.33
N GLN A 174 5.94 10.38 3.07
CA GLN A 174 4.92 9.98 2.11
C GLN A 174 3.48 10.07 2.64
N GLY A 175 3.32 10.48 3.90
CA GLY A 175 2.01 10.71 4.49
C GLY A 175 1.40 9.51 5.23
N ASP A 176 2.11 8.37 5.42
CA ASP A 176 1.54 7.24 6.18
C ASP A 176 1.33 7.61 7.65
N PRO A 177 0.09 7.65 8.17
CA PRO A 177 -0.19 8.11 9.53
C PRO A 177 0.37 7.18 10.62
N ARG A 178 0.59 5.90 10.32
CA ARG A 178 1.21 4.93 11.24
C ARG A 178 2.70 5.21 11.37
N ALA A 179 3.36 5.50 10.24
CA ALA A 179 4.77 5.89 10.22
C ALA A 179 5.00 7.23 10.92
N GLN A 180 4.14 8.22 10.68
CA GLN A 180 4.16 9.52 11.36
C GLN A 180 4.04 9.36 12.87
N TYR A 181 3.09 8.52 13.33
CA TYR A 181 2.93 8.20 14.74
C TYR A 181 4.18 7.53 15.35
N ASN A 182 4.75 6.54 14.67
CA ASN A 182 5.93 5.81 15.14
C ASN A 182 7.17 6.72 15.19
N LEU A 183 7.35 7.57 14.19
CA LEU A 183 8.41 8.56 14.13
C LEU A 183 8.28 9.59 15.26
N ALA A 184 7.05 10.08 15.50
CA ALA A 184 6.76 10.98 16.61
C ALA A 184 7.13 10.34 17.95
N TRP A 185 6.78 9.06 18.15
CA TRP A 185 7.14 8.30 19.33
C TRP A 185 8.67 8.21 19.52
N CYS A 186 9.40 7.94 18.43
CA CYS A 186 10.87 7.89 18.45
C CYS A 186 11.48 9.23 18.90
N TYR A 187 11.02 10.35 18.35
CA TYR A 187 11.47 11.67 18.76
C TYR A 187 11.10 12.00 20.21
N GLY A 188 9.91 11.62 20.66
CA GLY A 188 9.45 11.87 22.02
C GLY A 188 10.24 11.12 23.09
N ASN A 189 10.71 9.91 22.77
CA ASN A 189 11.46 9.05 23.71
C ASN A 189 12.97 9.13 23.52
N GLY A 190 13.46 9.68 22.41
CA GLY A 190 14.90 9.66 22.09
C GLY A 190 15.38 8.27 21.66
N SER A 191 14.51 7.48 20.99
CA SER A 191 14.85 6.14 20.51
C SER A 191 15.40 6.22 19.09
N GLY A 192 16.69 5.95 18.90
CA GLY A 192 17.38 6.03 17.59
C GLY A 192 17.62 7.45 17.08
N THR A 193 17.25 8.46 17.86
CA THR A 193 17.43 9.89 17.56
C THR A 193 17.48 10.68 18.86
N PRO A 194 18.15 11.83 18.91
CA PRO A 194 18.05 12.71 20.08
C PRO A 194 16.58 13.07 20.37
N LYS A 195 16.23 13.07 21.66
CA LYS A 195 14.89 13.48 22.09
C LYS A 195 14.55 14.87 21.58
N ASN A 196 13.42 15.01 20.90
CA ASN A 196 12.95 16.27 20.34
C ASN A 196 11.42 16.37 20.44
N PRO A 197 10.90 17.03 21.50
CA PRO A 197 9.46 17.17 21.71
C PRO A 197 8.73 17.93 20.59
N GLU A 198 9.39 18.92 19.98
CA GLU A 198 8.80 19.72 18.91
C GLU A 198 8.56 18.87 17.67
N LYS A 199 9.56 18.06 17.26
CA LYS A 199 9.39 17.13 16.14
C LYS A 199 8.37 16.03 16.47
N ALA A 200 8.33 15.54 17.71
CA ALA A 200 7.34 14.58 18.15
C ALA A 200 5.93 15.16 18.01
N ALA A 201 5.71 16.39 18.46
CA ALA A 201 4.43 17.07 18.34
C ALA A 201 4.00 17.27 16.87
N TYR A 202 4.92 17.72 16.04
CA TYR A 202 4.68 17.91 14.61
C TYR A 202 4.17 16.61 13.95
N TRP A 203 4.88 15.50 14.15
CA TRP A 203 4.49 14.23 13.54
C TRP A 203 3.23 13.61 14.16
N TYR A 204 2.98 13.81 15.47
CA TYR A 204 1.70 13.44 16.07
C TYR A 204 0.54 14.26 15.48
N GLU A 205 0.75 15.56 15.20
CA GLU A 205 -0.27 16.40 14.56
C GLU A 205 -0.61 15.90 13.15
N GLU A 206 0.42 15.63 12.34
CA GLU A 206 0.23 15.10 10.98
C GLU A 206 -0.58 13.79 10.99
N ALA A 207 -0.24 12.85 11.88
CA ALA A 207 -0.99 11.61 12.03
C ALA A 207 -2.41 11.85 12.58
N ALA A 208 -2.59 12.78 13.52
CA ALA A 208 -3.88 13.10 14.14
C ALA A 208 -4.86 13.73 13.15
N GLN A 209 -4.38 14.56 12.22
CA GLN A 209 -5.18 15.16 11.13
C GLN A 209 -5.73 14.08 10.18
N GLN A 210 -5.04 12.95 10.07
CA GLN A 210 -5.48 11.78 9.31
C GLN A 210 -6.32 10.78 10.15
N ASN A 211 -6.88 11.23 11.29
CA ASN A 211 -7.71 10.44 12.20
C ASN A 211 -7.00 9.26 12.89
N HIS A 212 -5.67 9.32 13.05
CA HIS A 212 -4.95 8.30 13.83
C HIS A 212 -5.24 8.47 15.33
N ALA A 213 -6.13 7.65 15.88
CA ALA A 213 -6.68 7.81 17.23
C ALA A 213 -5.61 7.90 18.34
N THR A 214 -4.58 7.06 18.28
CA THR A 214 -3.50 7.07 19.29
C THR A 214 -2.65 8.33 19.17
N ALA A 215 -2.44 8.87 17.98
CA ALA A 215 -1.74 10.14 17.78
C ALA A 215 -2.53 11.31 18.38
N GLN A 216 -3.86 11.33 18.17
CA GLN A 216 -4.75 12.34 18.79
C GLN A 216 -4.66 12.30 20.32
N TYR A 217 -4.67 11.10 20.92
CA TYR A 217 -4.52 10.94 22.37
C TYR A 217 -3.16 11.43 22.87
N ASN A 218 -2.06 11.05 22.21
CA ASN A 218 -0.71 11.43 22.64
C ASN A 218 -0.45 12.92 22.45
N LEU A 219 -0.98 13.53 21.41
CA LEU A 219 -0.92 14.97 21.20
C LEU A 219 -1.63 15.71 22.33
N GLY A 220 -2.82 15.27 22.73
CA GLY A 220 -3.54 15.84 23.88
C GLY A 220 -2.83 15.65 25.22
N GLY A 221 -2.11 14.55 25.42
CA GLY A 221 -1.28 14.28 26.59
C GLY A 221 -0.03 15.16 26.64
N ALA A 222 0.69 15.26 25.54
CA ALA A 222 1.88 16.10 25.42
C ALA A 222 1.58 17.58 25.68
N MET A 223 0.42 18.07 25.26
CA MET A 223 -0.05 19.43 25.52
C MET A 223 -0.30 19.73 27.02
N LYS A 224 -0.57 18.70 27.83
CA LYS A 224 -0.87 18.88 29.28
C LYS A 224 0.35 18.82 30.17
N THR A 225 1.44 18.22 29.73
CA THR A 225 2.58 17.88 30.60
C THR A 225 3.83 18.69 30.32
N ASP A 226 3.95 19.36 29.19
CA ASP A 226 5.18 20.05 28.79
C ASP A 226 4.96 21.54 28.55
N SER A 227 5.66 22.37 29.38
CA SER A 227 5.78 23.82 29.17
C SER A 227 6.56 24.22 27.90
N ALA A 228 7.03 23.23 27.11
CA ALA A 228 7.77 23.42 25.87
C ALA A 228 6.85 23.67 24.65
N PHE A 229 5.55 23.43 24.80
CA PHE A 229 4.61 23.75 23.73
C PHE A 229 4.30 25.24 23.68
N SER A 230 4.63 25.88 22.57
CA SER A 230 4.29 27.28 22.32
C SER A 230 2.78 27.53 22.50
N PRO A 231 2.37 28.69 23.08
CA PRO A 231 0.96 29.07 23.27
C PRO A 231 0.12 29.08 21.97
N THR A 232 0.77 29.09 20.81
CA THR A 232 0.12 29.00 19.49
C THR A 232 -0.43 27.61 19.20
N TRP A 233 0.17 26.54 19.74
CA TRP A 233 -0.28 25.16 19.57
C TRP A 233 -1.50 24.84 20.44
N THR A 234 -1.51 25.31 21.69
CA THR A 234 -2.64 25.11 22.60
C THR A 234 -3.95 25.77 22.12
N ARG A 235 -3.84 26.89 21.42
CA ARG A 235 -5.02 27.62 20.89
C ARG A 235 -5.66 26.94 19.68
N ARG A 236 -4.90 26.22 18.88
CA ARG A 236 -5.39 25.56 17.64
C ARG A 236 -6.22 24.29 17.94
N TRP A 237 -5.95 23.62 19.08
CA TRP A 237 -6.55 22.33 19.42
C TRP A 237 -7.57 22.33 20.55
N SER A 238 -7.80 23.44 21.24
CA SER A 238 -8.79 23.53 22.33
C SER A 238 -10.26 23.33 21.87
N GLY A 239 -10.49 23.09 20.57
CA GLY A 239 -11.82 22.94 19.98
C GLY A 239 -12.30 21.51 19.67
N THR A 240 -11.45 20.49 19.74
CA THR A 240 -11.83 19.18 19.18
C THR A 240 -11.30 17.98 19.96
N THR A 241 -11.60 17.75 21.23
CA THR A 241 -11.53 16.38 21.76
C THR A 241 -12.18 16.20 23.11
N ASN A 242 -13.26 15.44 23.14
CA ASN A 242 -13.75 14.78 24.34
C ASN A 242 -13.93 13.29 24.01
N GLN A 243 -12.89 12.47 24.24
CA GLN A 243 -13.09 11.07 24.64
C GLN A 243 -11.81 10.49 25.29
N PRO A 244 -11.88 9.93 26.51
CA PRO A 244 -10.75 9.33 27.17
C PRO A 244 -10.59 7.86 26.81
N CYS A 245 -9.45 7.48 26.24
CA CYS A 245 -9.06 6.07 26.15
C CYS A 245 -8.38 5.63 27.44
N LYS A 246 -8.97 4.65 28.14
CA LYS A 246 -8.38 4.00 29.32
C LYS A 246 -7.47 2.85 28.86
N GLY A 247 -6.22 2.85 29.28
CA GLY A 247 -5.36 1.68 29.19
C GLY A 247 -3.88 2.03 29.01
N LYS A 248 -3.10 1.87 30.09
CA LYS A 248 -1.63 1.84 30.05
C LYS A 248 -1.19 0.48 29.52
N SER A 249 -0.83 0.39 28.28
CA SER A 249 0.00 -0.70 27.75
C SER A 249 1.00 -0.09 26.77
N ARG A 250 2.20 -0.68 26.67
CA ARG A 250 3.18 -0.37 25.62
C ARG A 250 2.44 -0.29 24.30
N PRO A 251 2.77 0.66 23.40
CA PRO A 251 2.15 0.66 22.09
C PRO A 251 2.37 -0.71 21.48
N ASN A 252 1.32 -1.50 21.44
CA ASN A 252 1.28 -2.68 20.60
C ASN A 252 1.16 -2.09 19.21
N ILE A 253 2.31 -1.81 18.59
CA ILE A 253 2.36 -1.31 17.23
C ILE A 253 1.78 -2.44 16.39
N PRO A 254 0.56 -2.30 15.87
CA PRO A 254 -0.01 -3.35 15.06
C PRO A 254 0.91 -3.51 13.88
N TRP A 255 1.40 -4.71 13.70
CA TRP A 255 2.05 -5.11 12.48
C TRP A 255 1.14 -4.75 11.31
N ALA A 256 1.64 -3.95 10.36
CA ALA A 256 0.89 -3.60 9.16
C ALA A 256 0.80 -4.84 8.26
N GLY A 257 0.05 -5.84 8.73
CA GLY A 257 -0.43 -6.89 7.86
C GLY A 257 -1.34 -6.21 6.85
N ALA A 258 -0.97 -6.26 5.59
CA ALA A 258 -1.87 -5.87 4.52
C ALA A 258 -3.14 -6.70 4.70
N THR A 259 -4.20 -6.09 5.22
CA THR A 259 -5.53 -6.59 4.92
C THR A 259 -5.67 -6.40 3.42
N ALA A 260 -6.02 -7.46 2.71
CA ALA A 260 -6.12 -7.56 1.26
C ALA A 260 -7.07 -6.53 0.60
N THR A 261 -7.47 -5.49 1.32
CA THR A 261 -8.48 -4.51 0.91
C THR A 261 -7.94 -3.12 0.58
N ASP A 262 -6.66 -2.84 0.84
CA ASP A 262 -6.16 -1.48 0.64
C ASP A 262 -5.00 -1.40 -0.35
N THR A 263 -5.19 -1.50 -1.62
CA THR A 263 -4.29 -0.83 -2.57
C THR A 263 -3.99 -1.51 -3.90
N ALA A 264 -4.72 -2.48 -4.35
CA ALA A 264 -4.39 -3.00 -5.68
C ALA A 264 -5.08 -2.26 -6.84
N TRP A 265 -6.08 -1.36 -6.59
CA TRP A 265 -6.93 -0.87 -7.68
C TRP A 265 -7.30 0.62 -7.53
N ARG A 266 -6.35 1.55 -7.80
CA ARG A 266 -6.65 2.89 -8.35
C ARG A 266 -5.52 3.39 -9.22
#